data_07083e08a968cc81a50d044e597fb7bf
#
_entry.id   07083e08a968cc81a50d044e597fb7bf
#
_cell.length_a   1.000
_cell.length_b   1.000
_cell.length_c   1.000
_cell.angle_alpha   90.00
_cell.angle_beta   90.00
_cell.angle_gamma   90.00
#
_symmetry.space_group_name_H-M   'P 1'
#
loop_
_entity.id
_entity.type
_entity.pdbx_description
1 polymer ?
#
loop_
_entity_poly.entity_id
_entity_poly.type
_entity_poly.pdbx_seq_one_letter_code
_entity_poly.pdbx_strand_id
1 'polypeptide(L)'
;MLLPTTMVGSYPRPAWYRYQLEGRDVLEAWKVIHHAEAYEDATRTVLCDQELAGLDILTDGQMWFDDYSMGIGAFLWYWLERISGFGKEKLIHPARAKANADAWELDEVGGVAVRGPIERGPVRLAELYRIAQRNTKRPIKACVGAGPVQLSTLAHFEAGPVKNRYELADALADVFRAEIHELVGAGCKHVQLEDLGAWIPNLSGEKDFSWVKNVVHRTLDGVGGAAATSWHFCLGNVWGNPMKGMTAGGYPRILPRYFDVNVGQFVLDFACREMEGVEVLRDLPREKTVAVGVIDVRSLQVEAPEQVAERIRKVLAVIEPERVTLTTDCGMKQLPRPCGFEKLRSLVRGAEIVRRELNVG
;
A
#
# COMPACT_ATOMS: atom_id res chain seq x y z
N MET A 1 -1.39 -21.58 9.58
CA MET A 1 -2.07 -20.77 10.63
C MET A 1 -3.30 -20.15 10.01
N LEU A 2 -4.48 -20.28 10.66
CA LEU A 2 -5.71 -19.63 10.21
C LEU A 2 -5.67 -18.13 10.53
N LEU A 3 -6.27 -17.31 9.67
CA LEU A 3 -6.43 -15.86 9.85
C LEU A 3 -5.11 -15.14 10.19
N PRO A 4 -4.00 -15.32 9.43
CA PRO A 4 -2.75 -14.61 9.74
C PRO A 4 -2.97 -13.10 9.75
N THR A 5 -2.21 -12.41 10.62
CA THR A 5 -2.33 -10.96 10.84
C THR A 5 -1.16 -10.21 10.21
N THR A 6 -1.44 -9.07 9.60
CA THR A 6 -0.46 -8.16 9.01
C THR A 6 -0.98 -6.72 9.06
N MET A 7 -0.27 -5.76 8.48
CA MET A 7 -0.75 -4.42 8.20
C MET A 7 -0.50 -4.06 6.73
N VAL A 8 -1.15 -3.02 6.20
CA VAL A 8 -1.00 -2.67 4.78
C VAL A 8 0.44 -2.26 4.43
N GLY A 9 1.04 -1.31 5.11
CA GLY A 9 2.42 -0.90 4.76
C GLY A 9 2.99 0.12 5.72
N SER A 10 2.65 1.39 5.55
CA SER A 10 3.24 2.48 6.32
C SER A 10 2.80 2.49 7.79
N TYR A 11 3.77 2.70 8.68
CA TYR A 11 3.56 2.78 10.13
C TYR A 11 3.86 4.19 10.65
N PRO A 12 3.25 4.62 11.76
CA PRO A 12 3.56 5.91 12.38
C PRO A 12 5.04 6.06 12.72
N ARG A 13 5.58 7.23 12.41
CA ARG A 13 7.00 7.52 12.61
C ARG A 13 7.32 7.67 14.10
N PRO A 14 8.51 7.22 14.57
CA PRO A 14 9.02 7.59 15.88
C PRO A 14 9.09 9.12 16.01
N ALA A 15 8.86 9.65 17.22
CA ALA A 15 8.80 11.10 17.43
C ALA A 15 10.09 11.83 17.01
N TRP A 16 11.26 11.21 17.23
CA TRP A 16 12.55 11.76 16.85
C TRP A 16 12.80 11.78 15.33
N TYR A 17 12.07 10.94 14.56
CA TYR A 17 12.21 10.84 13.12
C TYR A 17 12.02 12.18 12.41
N ARG A 18 11.02 12.95 12.82
CA ARG A 18 10.73 14.27 12.26
C ARG A 18 11.90 15.24 12.35
N TYR A 19 12.61 15.22 13.47
CA TYR A 19 13.72 16.13 13.71
C TYR A 19 15.00 15.73 13.01
N GLN A 20 15.22 14.45 12.77
CA GLN A 20 16.47 13.93 12.24
C GLN A 20 16.44 13.59 10.76
N LEU A 21 15.31 13.09 10.25
CA LEU A 21 15.22 12.48 8.93
C LEU A 21 14.23 13.16 8.00
N GLU A 22 13.20 13.81 8.52
CA GLU A 22 12.18 14.43 7.70
C GLU A 22 12.75 15.50 6.79
N GLY A 23 12.35 15.46 5.50
CA GLY A 23 12.84 16.39 4.49
C GLY A 23 14.29 16.13 4.04
N ARG A 24 14.93 15.05 4.48
CA ARG A 24 16.25 14.64 4.00
C ARG A 24 16.13 13.69 2.83
N ASP A 25 17.02 13.84 1.87
CA ASP A 25 17.05 12.94 0.72
C ASP A 25 17.59 11.56 1.14
N VAL A 26 16.78 10.52 0.97
CA VAL A 26 17.19 9.13 1.20
C VAL A 26 18.38 8.72 0.33
N LEU A 27 18.52 9.26 -0.88
CA LEU A 27 19.72 9.00 -1.70
C LEU A 27 20.99 9.54 -1.05
N GLU A 28 20.90 10.67 -0.35
CA GLU A 28 22.00 11.19 0.43
C GLU A 28 22.29 10.37 1.69
N ALA A 29 21.28 9.74 2.27
CA ALA A 29 21.44 8.86 3.42
C ALA A 29 22.38 7.67 3.14
N TRP A 30 22.40 7.17 1.90
CA TRP A 30 23.33 6.12 1.49
C TRP A 30 24.79 6.58 1.46
N LYS A 31 25.01 7.88 1.34
CA LYS A 31 26.36 8.50 1.35
C LYS A 31 26.79 8.93 2.75
N VAL A 32 25.84 9.14 3.65
CA VAL A 32 26.07 9.62 5.02
C VAL A 32 25.67 8.52 6.01
N ILE A 33 26.66 7.82 6.56
CA ILE A 33 26.45 6.65 7.41
C ILE A 33 25.48 6.90 8.58
N HIS A 34 25.53 8.07 9.21
CA HIS A 34 24.64 8.40 10.33
C HIS A 34 23.18 8.53 9.91
N HIS A 35 22.91 8.97 8.68
CA HIS A 35 21.54 8.99 8.16
C HIS A 35 21.06 7.57 7.85
N ALA A 36 21.90 6.72 7.26
CA ALA A 36 21.58 5.32 7.01
C ALA A 36 21.29 4.57 8.32
N GLU A 37 22.11 4.78 9.36
CA GLU A 37 21.88 4.22 10.70
C GLU A 37 20.55 4.70 11.28
N ALA A 38 20.20 5.98 11.18
CA ALA A 38 18.97 6.53 11.70
C ALA A 38 17.71 5.94 10.99
N TYR A 39 17.76 5.72 9.68
CA TYR A 39 16.70 5.04 8.94
C TYR A 39 16.59 3.57 9.35
N GLU A 40 17.71 2.87 9.54
CA GLU A 40 17.69 1.49 10.03
C GLU A 40 17.11 1.42 11.45
N ASP A 41 17.47 2.33 12.34
CA ASP A 41 16.92 2.41 13.69
C ASP A 41 15.41 2.70 13.67
N ALA A 42 14.93 3.52 12.75
CA ALA A 42 13.50 3.74 12.55
C ALA A 42 12.81 2.45 12.11
N THR A 43 13.40 1.70 11.18
CA THR A 43 12.89 0.40 10.72
C THR A 43 12.85 -0.62 11.87
N ARG A 44 13.92 -0.71 12.68
CA ARG A 44 13.97 -1.57 13.87
C ARG A 44 12.88 -1.23 14.87
N THR A 45 12.69 0.06 15.14
CA THR A 45 11.66 0.54 16.07
C THR A 45 10.27 0.10 15.63
N VAL A 46 9.97 0.20 14.34
CA VAL A 46 8.69 -0.19 13.78
C VAL A 46 8.49 -1.70 13.77
N LEU A 47 9.52 -2.46 13.46
CA LEU A 47 9.48 -3.93 13.54
C LEU A 47 9.25 -4.39 14.99
N CYS A 48 9.92 -3.77 15.95
CA CYS A 48 9.72 -4.06 17.38
C CYS A 48 8.26 -3.82 17.80
N ASP A 49 7.64 -2.71 17.41
CA ASP A 49 6.23 -2.44 17.71
C ASP A 49 5.31 -3.52 17.12
N GLN A 50 5.53 -3.90 15.86
CA GLN A 50 4.73 -4.93 15.20
C GLN A 50 4.91 -6.31 15.86
N GLU A 51 6.13 -6.67 16.25
CA GLU A 51 6.42 -7.92 16.98
C GLU A 51 5.76 -7.93 18.36
N LEU A 52 5.87 -6.82 19.12
CA LEU A 52 5.24 -6.66 20.44
C LEU A 52 3.71 -6.66 20.34
N ALA A 53 3.15 -6.12 19.26
CA ALA A 53 1.72 -6.22 18.98
C ALA A 53 1.29 -7.66 18.63
N GLY A 54 2.20 -8.50 18.15
CA GLY A 54 1.97 -9.91 17.85
C GLY A 54 1.65 -10.23 16.39
N LEU A 55 1.89 -9.31 15.43
CA LEU A 55 1.62 -9.56 14.01
C LEU A 55 2.38 -10.77 13.49
N ASP A 56 1.75 -11.56 12.62
CA ASP A 56 2.33 -12.77 12.02
C ASP A 56 3.28 -12.44 10.86
N ILE A 57 2.91 -11.45 10.04
CA ILE A 57 3.68 -10.96 8.88
C ILE A 57 3.91 -9.46 9.07
N LEU A 58 5.15 -9.04 9.06
CA LEU A 58 5.53 -7.64 9.30
C LEU A 58 5.75 -6.87 8.00
N THR A 59 5.86 -5.55 8.12
CA THR A 59 6.33 -4.65 7.06
C THR A 59 7.48 -3.80 7.57
N ASP A 60 8.29 -3.21 6.69
CA ASP A 60 9.33 -2.25 7.05
C ASP A 60 8.77 -0.91 7.54
N GLY A 61 7.43 -0.77 7.57
CA GLY A 61 6.73 0.46 7.92
C GLY A 61 6.90 1.58 6.92
N GLN A 62 7.52 1.31 5.77
CA GLN A 62 7.85 2.31 4.72
C GLN A 62 8.64 3.51 5.29
N MET A 63 9.56 3.25 6.24
CA MET A 63 10.35 4.30 6.90
C MET A 63 11.23 5.07 5.93
N TRP A 64 11.62 4.48 4.81
CA TRP A 64 12.48 5.08 3.80
C TRP A 64 11.74 5.94 2.77
N PHE A 65 10.42 6.06 2.87
CA PHE A 65 9.58 6.76 1.89
C PHE A 65 9.24 8.20 2.29
N ASP A 66 10.02 8.83 3.18
CA ASP A 66 9.72 10.15 3.73
C ASP A 66 10.74 11.22 3.38
N ASP A 67 11.06 11.38 2.10
CA ASP A 67 12.08 12.34 1.69
C ASP A 67 11.64 13.81 1.89
N TYR A 68 10.43 14.16 1.45
CA TYR A 68 10.02 15.57 1.35
C TYR A 68 8.62 15.86 1.88
N SER A 69 7.86 14.84 2.24
CA SER A 69 6.44 15.01 2.53
C SER A 69 6.00 14.16 3.71
N MET A 70 5.26 14.78 4.62
CA MET A 70 4.64 14.09 5.76
C MET A 70 3.36 13.37 5.40
N GLY A 71 2.72 13.76 4.30
CA GLY A 71 1.44 13.26 3.86
C GLY A 71 1.51 11.99 3.04
N ILE A 72 0.42 11.69 2.37
CA ILE A 72 0.29 10.59 1.41
C ILE A 72 1.30 10.71 0.26
N GLY A 73 1.76 11.92 -0.04
CA GLY A 73 2.67 12.20 -1.13
C GLY A 73 4.01 11.46 -1.06
N ALA A 74 4.52 11.16 0.14
CA ALA A 74 5.85 10.59 0.30
C ALA A 74 6.08 9.30 -0.51
N PHE A 75 5.12 8.36 -0.51
CA PHE A 75 5.26 7.13 -1.26
C PHE A 75 5.15 7.30 -2.78
N LEU A 76 4.51 8.37 -3.27
CA LEU A 76 4.48 8.76 -4.68
C LEU A 76 5.82 9.35 -5.11
N TRP A 77 6.31 10.32 -4.33
CA TRP A 77 7.54 11.05 -4.64
C TRP A 77 8.76 10.16 -4.58
N TYR A 78 8.79 9.17 -3.70
CA TYR A 78 9.86 8.18 -3.64
C TYR A 78 10.17 7.57 -5.02
N TRP A 79 9.15 7.26 -5.80
CA TRP A 79 9.28 6.71 -7.14
C TRP A 79 9.61 7.78 -8.18
N LEU A 80 8.85 8.87 -8.19
CA LEU A 80 8.96 9.92 -9.19
C LEU A 80 10.34 10.61 -9.20
N GLU A 81 10.99 10.69 -8.07
CA GLU A 81 12.32 11.29 -7.93
C GLU A 81 13.45 10.34 -8.35
N ARG A 82 13.20 9.04 -8.33
CA ARG A 82 14.21 8.00 -8.62
C ARG A 82 14.11 7.41 -10.01
N ILE A 83 12.97 7.50 -10.64
CA ILE A 83 12.75 7.05 -12.02
C ILE A 83 13.18 8.17 -12.97
N SER A 84 13.95 7.83 -14.02
CA SER A 84 14.33 8.78 -15.06
C SER A 84 13.14 9.15 -15.94
N GLY A 85 13.25 10.28 -16.64
CA GLY A 85 12.22 10.74 -17.58
C GLY A 85 11.21 11.70 -16.99
N PHE A 86 11.11 11.81 -15.66
CA PHE A 86 10.30 12.82 -14.98
C PHE A 86 11.08 14.12 -14.75
N GLY A 87 10.38 15.25 -14.88
CA GLY A 87 10.87 16.56 -14.39
C GLY A 87 10.90 16.54 -12.86
N LYS A 88 11.85 17.29 -12.28
CA LYS A 88 12.00 17.38 -10.82
C LYS A 88 11.10 18.45 -10.20
N GLU A 89 10.44 19.27 -10.99
CA GLU A 89 9.54 20.30 -10.51
C GLU A 89 8.19 19.68 -10.15
N LYS A 90 7.72 19.94 -8.97
CA LYS A 90 6.38 19.59 -8.52
C LYS A 90 5.38 20.55 -9.20
N LEU A 91 4.58 20.03 -10.12
CA LEU A 91 3.55 20.78 -10.81
C LEU A 91 2.22 20.64 -10.07
N ILE A 92 1.68 21.74 -9.57
CA ILE A 92 0.33 21.77 -9.00
C ILE A 92 -0.68 21.74 -10.16
N HIS A 93 -1.50 20.71 -10.23
CA HIS A 93 -2.54 20.64 -11.25
C HIS A 93 -3.65 21.66 -10.95
N PRO A 94 -3.97 22.62 -11.85
CA PRO A 94 -4.93 23.70 -11.58
C PRO A 94 -6.32 23.19 -11.16
N ALA A 95 -6.80 22.09 -11.70
CA ALA A 95 -8.07 21.49 -11.31
C ALA A 95 -8.03 20.89 -9.88
N ARG A 96 -6.86 20.44 -9.41
CA ARG A 96 -6.66 19.93 -8.05
C ARG A 96 -6.50 21.06 -7.05
N ALA A 97 -5.77 22.10 -7.38
CA ALA A 97 -5.66 23.30 -6.54
C ALA A 97 -7.05 23.90 -6.21
N LYS A 98 -7.99 23.83 -7.15
CA LYS A 98 -9.35 24.35 -6.96
C LYS A 98 -10.27 23.41 -6.15
N ALA A 99 -10.05 22.09 -6.24
CA ALA A 99 -10.81 21.08 -5.50
C ALA A 99 -10.34 20.93 -4.04
N ASN A 100 -9.16 21.46 -3.70
CA ASN A 100 -8.44 21.15 -2.48
C ASN A 100 -8.22 22.36 -1.58
N ALA A 101 -8.95 23.47 -1.78
CA ALA A 101 -8.87 24.63 -0.90
C ALA A 101 -9.08 24.29 0.60
N ASP A 102 -9.68 23.12 0.89
CA ASP A 102 -9.92 22.62 2.24
C ASP A 102 -9.10 21.35 2.61
N ALA A 103 -8.23 20.86 1.72
CA ALA A 103 -7.49 19.61 1.93
C ALA A 103 -5.99 19.78 1.66
N TRP A 104 -5.29 20.34 2.63
CA TRP A 104 -3.86 20.66 2.60
C TRP A 104 -2.94 19.47 2.20
N GLU A 105 -3.39 18.23 2.34
CA GLU A 105 -2.63 17.02 1.96
C GLU A 105 -2.56 16.75 0.46
N LEU A 106 -3.51 17.28 -0.29
CA LEU A 106 -3.55 17.08 -1.73
C LEU A 106 -2.66 18.10 -2.48
N ASP A 107 -2.24 19.17 -1.83
CA ASP A 107 -1.21 20.07 -2.38
C ASP A 107 0.14 19.36 -2.53
N GLU A 108 0.39 18.30 -1.73
CA GLU A 108 1.58 17.47 -1.83
C GLU A 108 1.51 16.43 -2.97
N VAL A 109 0.32 16.15 -3.52
CA VAL A 109 0.12 15.26 -4.68
C VAL A 109 0.09 16.09 -5.97
N GLY A 110 1.11 16.93 -6.17
CA GLY A 110 1.32 17.62 -7.43
C GLY A 110 1.63 16.65 -8.58
N GLY A 111 1.43 17.09 -9.81
CA GLY A 111 1.87 16.36 -10.99
C GLY A 111 3.35 16.54 -11.26
N VAL A 112 3.88 15.72 -12.15
CA VAL A 112 5.25 15.84 -12.71
C VAL A 112 5.18 15.89 -14.22
N ALA A 113 6.11 16.62 -14.84
CA ALA A 113 6.26 16.61 -16.29
C ALA A 113 6.97 15.34 -16.74
N VAL A 114 6.48 14.69 -17.80
CA VAL A 114 7.19 13.60 -18.48
C VAL A 114 7.97 14.23 -19.64
N ARG A 115 9.30 14.16 -19.56
CA ARG A 115 10.22 14.83 -20.52
C ARG A 115 11.11 13.88 -21.30
N GLY A 116 11.30 12.68 -20.81
CA GLY A 116 12.24 11.72 -21.39
C GLY A 116 11.74 10.29 -21.35
N PRO A 117 12.57 9.34 -21.81
CA PRO A 117 12.29 7.92 -21.63
C PRO A 117 12.23 7.57 -20.14
N ILE A 118 11.29 6.69 -19.81
CA ILE A 118 11.11 6.19 -18.44
C ILE A 118 12.08 5.04 -18.25
N GLU A 119 13.05 5.24 -17.35
CA GLU A 119 14.07 4.26 -17.05
C GLU A 119 14.20 4.07 -15.54
N ARG A 120 14.57 2.86 -15.16
CA ARG A 120 14.81 2.50 -13.77
C ARG A 120 15.99 3.28 -13.19
N GLY A 121 15.76 3.93 -12.06
CA GLY A 121 16.79 4.56 -11.27
C GLY A 121 17.05 3.83 -9.94
N PRO A 122 17.70 4.47 -8.95
CA PRO A 122 18.12 3.84 -7.69
C PRO A 122 16.94 3.70 -6.69
N VAL A 123 15.91 2.93 -7.04
CA VAL A 123 14.75 2.68 -6.16
C VAL A 123 15.13 1.82 -4.95
N ARG A 124 15.98 0.78 -5.13
CA ARG A 124 16.63 0.01 -4.06
C ARG A 124 15.70 -0.79 -3.13
N LEU A 125 14.52 -1.22 -3.56
CA LEU A 125 13.58 -1.95 -2.68
C LEU A 125 14.17 -3.23 -2.10
N ALA A 126 15.02 -3.94 -2.86
CA ALA A 126 15.69 -5.15 -2.38
C ALA A 126 16.65 -4.87 -1.21
N GLU A 127 17.31 -3.70 -1.20
CA GLU A 127 18.19 -3.30 -0.09
C GLU A 127 17.36 -2.96 1.15
N LEU A 128 16.25 -2.22 0.99
CA LEU A 128 15.33 -1.90 2.08
C LEU A 128 14.73 -3.16 2.70
N TYR A 129 14.34 -4.13 1.87
CA TYR A 129 13.88 -5.43 2.32
C TYR A 129 14.94 -6.16 3.14
N ARG A 130 16.21 -6.21 2.67
CA ARG A 130 17.29 -6.87 3.42
C ARG A 130 17.53 -6.20 4.76
N ILE A 131 17.46 -4.86 4.84
CA ILE A 131 17.55 -4.11 6.10
C ILE A 131 16.43 -4.54 7.06
N ALA A 132 15.20 -4.60 6.59
CA ALA A 132 14.08 -5.03 7.42
C ALA A 132 14.25 -6.51 7.85
N GLN A 133 14.49 -7.42 6.90
CA GLN A 133 14.52 -8.85 7.19
C GLN A 133 15.68 -9.28 8.11
N ARG A 134 16.83 -8.60 8.07
CA ARG A 134 17.95 -8.90 9.01
C ARG A 134 17.65 -8.51 10.46
N ASN A 135 16.64 -7.66 10.69
CA ASN A 135 16.24 -7.17 12.01
C ASN A 135 15.06 -7.93 12.63
N THR A 136 14.55 -8.96 11.96
CA THR A 136 13.48 -9.82 12.49
C THR A 136 13.59 -11.25 11.97
N LYS A 137 13.02 -12.20 12.74
CA LYS A 137 12.85 -13.60 12.32
C LYS A 137 11.49 -13.85 11.65
N ARG A 138 10.56 -12.92 11.76
CA ARG A 138 9.23 -13.02 11.13
C ARG A 138 9.33 -12.67 9.65
N PRO A 139 8.43 -13.20 8.81
CA PRO A 139 8.41 -12.85 7.40
C PRO A 139 8.09 -11.36 7.21
N ILE A 140 8.82 -10.71 6.29
CA ILE A 140 8.56 -9.34 5.85
C ILE A 140 7.77 -9.37 4.55
N LYS A 141 6.65 -8.65 4.54
CA LYS A 141 5.91 -8.28 3.34
C LYS A 141 6.47 -6.96 2.80
N ALA A 142 6.99 -6.99 1.58
CA ALA A 142 7.41 -5.78 0.88
C ALA A 142 6.18 -5.09 0.25
N CYS A 143 5.97 -3.83 0.64
CA CYS A 143 4.89 -3.01 0.15
C CYS A 143 5.42 -2.09 -0.96
N VAL A 144 5.09 -2.42 -2.20
CA VAL A 144 5.56 -1.78 -3.42
C VAL A 144 4.49 -0.77 -3.89
N GLY A 145 4.59 0.42 -3.44
CA GLY A 145 3.68 1.50 -3.77
C GLY A 145 4.43 2.78 -4.16
N ALA A 146 3.84 3.71 -4.81
CA ALA A 146 2.56 3.77 -5.51
C ALA A 146 2.68 3.14 -6.90
N GLY A 147 1.72 2.31 -7.29
CA GLY A 147 1.84 1.51 -8.49
C GLY A 147 1.82 2.28 -9.82
N PRO A 148 2.12 1.59 -10.93
CA PRO A 148 2.27 2.20 -12.25
C PRO A 148 1.04 2.97 -12.71
N VAL A 149 -0.17 2.44 -12.49
CA VAL A 149 -1.41 3.10 -12.92
C VAL A 149 -1.62 4.39 -12.14
N GLN A 150 -1.43 4.35 -10.82
CA GLN A 150 -1.58 5.54 -9.97
C GLN A 150 -0.57 6.63 -10.36
N LEU A 151 0.71 6.29 -10.53
CA LEU A 151 1.75 7.25 -10.91
C LEU A 151 1.47 7.87 -12.28
N SER A 152 0.96 7.09 -13.25
CA SER A 152 0.66 7.59 -14.59
C SER A 152 -0.41 8.70 -14.61
N THR A 153 -1.26 8.76 -13.59
CA THR A 153 -2.31 9.80 -13.48
C THR A 153 -1.81 11.13 -12.93
N LEU A 154 -0.61 11.16 -12.38
CA LEU A 154 0.02 12.37 -11.86
C LEU A 154 0.85 13.11 -12.90
N ALA A 155 1.00 12.52 -14.09
CA ALA A 155 1.87 13.02 -15.14
C ALA A 155 1.20 14.10 -15.98
N HIS A 156 2.01 15.10 -16.36
CA HIS A 156 1.74 16.05 -17.43
C HIS A 156 2.65 15.70 -18.60
N PHE A 157 2.07 15.51 -19.79
CA PHE A 157 2.81 15.08 -20.98
C PHE A 157 3.29 16.32 -21.77
N GLU A 158 4.60 16.46 -21.87
CA GLU A 158 5.27 17.42 -22.74
C GLU A 158 5.70 16.75 -24.06
N ALA A 159 6.37 17.49 -24.93
CA ALA A 159 6.96 16.90 -26.14
C ALA A 159 8.07 15.90 -25.75
N GLY A 160 7.81 14.62 -25.89
CA GLY A 160 8.72 13.55 -25.47
C GLY A 160 8.35 12.19 -26.10
N PRO A 161 9.08 11.12 -25.75
CA PRO A 161 8.83 9.78 -26.27
C PRO A 161 7.52 9.16 -25.75
N VAL A 162 7.11 9.50 -24.52
CA VAL A 162 5.86 9.03 -23.89
C VAL A 162 4.77 10.07 -24.11
N LYS A 163 3.66 9.68 -24.71
CA LYS A 163 2.61 10.59 -25.20
C LYS A 163 1.38 10.69 -24.31
N ASN A 164 1.10 9.68 -23.53
CA ASN A 164 -0.12 9.57 -22.76
C ASN A 164 0.08 8.66 -21.53
N ARG A 165 -0.94 8.65 -20.64
CA ARG A 165 -0.91 7.88 -19.40
C ARG A 165 -0.82 6.37 -19.60
N TYR A 166 -1.33 5.84 -20.70
CA TYR A 166 -1.30 4.39 -20.97
C TYR A 166 0.12 3.93 -21.31
N GLU A 167 0.80 4.66 -22.20
CA GLU A 167 2.20 4.42 -22.52
C GLU A 167 3.09 4.59 -21.28
N LEU A 168 2.78 5.59 -20.43
CA LEU A 168 3.50 5.81 -19.19
C LEU A 168 3.30 4.66 -18.21
N ALA A 169 2.05 4.21 -18.02
CA ALA A 169 1.75 3.09 -17.13
C ALA A 169 2.46 1.80 -17.56
N ASP A 170 2.53 1.53 -18.87
CA ASP A 170 3.27 0.39 -19.42
C ASP A 170 4.78 0.50 -19.16
N ALA A 171 5.38 1.66 -19.39
CA ALA A 171 6.80 1.89 -19.13
C ALA A 171 7.13 1.77 -17.63
N LEU A 172 6.26 2.31 -16.77
CA LEU A 172 6.39 2.17 -15.33
C LEU A 172 6.24 0.71 -14.87
N ALA A 173 5.34 -0.06 -15.49
CA ALA A 173 5.18 -1.48 -15.18
C ALA A 173 6.49 -2.26 -15.35
N ASP A 174 7.28 -1.96 -16.36
CA ASP A 174 8.60 -2.58 -16.56
C ASP A 174 9.59 -2.21 -15.47
N VAL A 175 9.60 -0.95 -15.02
CA VAL A 175 10.44 -0.50 -13.91
C VAL A 175 10.06 -1.22 -12.61
N PHE A 176 8.77 -1.28 -12.32
CA PHE A 176 8.25 -1.96 -11.12
C PHE A 176 8.54 -3.45 -11.16
N ARG A 177 8.34 -4.09 -12.31
CA ARG A 177 8.66 -5.51 -12.50
C ARG A 177 10.13 -5.79 -12.18
N ALA A 178 11.04 -4.96 -12.67
CA ALA A 178 12.46 -5.13 -12.38
C ALA A 178 12.78 -5.02 -10.89
N GLU A 179 12.20 -4.04 -10.17
CA GLU A 179 12.32 -3.92 -8.71
C GLU A 179 11.74 -5.13 -7.96
N ILE A 180 10.58 -5.63 -8.39
CA ILE A 180 9.94 -6.80 -7.78
C ILE A 180 10.78 -8.05 -7.99
N HIS A 181 11.35 -8.25 -9.18
CA HIS A 181 12.25 -9.36 -9.44
C HIS A 181 13.50 -9.33 -8.54
N GLU A 182 14.08 -8.16 -8.30
CA GLU A 182 15.19 -8.02 -7.35
C GLU A 182 14.76 -8.29 -5.90
N LEU A 183 13.57 -7.85 -5.48
CA LEU A 183 12.99 -8.18 -4.18
C LEU A 183 12.87 -9.69 -3.98
N VAL A 184 12.30 -10.38 -4.97
CA VAL A 184 12.14 -11.83 -4.94
C VAL A 184 13.50 -12.53 -4.95
N GLY A 185 14.45 -12.06 -5.77
CA GLY A 185 15.83 -12.52 -5.79
C GLY A 185 16.56 -12.30 -4.45
N ALA A 186 16.18 -11.27 -3.69
CA ALA A 186 16.69 -11.02 -2.33
C ALA A 186 16.07 -11.95 -1.27
N GLY A 187 15.10 -12.79 -1.64
CA GLY A 187 14.43 -13.74 -0.75
C GLY A 187 13.04 -13.30 -0.25
N CYS A 188 12.51 -12.17 -0.72
CA CYS A 188 11.17 -11.73 -0.34
C CYS A 188 10.11 -12.74 -0.81
N LYS A 189 9.25 -13.18 0.13
CA LYS A 189 8.18 -14.17 -0.13
C LYS A 189 6.78 -13.56 -0.17
N HIS A 190 6.64 -12.28 0.19
CA HIS A 190 5.37 -11.57 0.19
C HIS A 190 5.55 -10.20 -0.46
N VAL A 191 4.96 -10.01 -1.64
CA VAL A 191 5.01 -8.75 -2.41
C VAL A 191 3.60 -8.19 -2.51
N GLN A 192 3.38 -6.99 -1.98
CA GLN A 192 2.14 -6.26 -2.09
C GLN A 192 2.31 -5.08 -3.03
N LEU A 193 1.65 -5.11 -4.18
CA LEU A 193 1.52 -3.95 -5.05
C LEU A 193 0.46 -3.00 -4.44
N GLU A 194 0.83 -1.75 -4.25
CA GLU A 194 -0.08 -0.69 -3.77
C GLU A 194 -0.42 0.22 -4.94
N ASP A 195 -1.57 0.01 -5.57
CA ASP A 195 -1.97 0.79 -6.74
C ASP A 195 -3.47 1.09 -6.72
N LEU A 196 -3.81 2.35 -6.42
CA LEU A 196 -5.18 2.85 -6.48
C LEU A 196 -5.74 2.92 -7.91
N GLY A 197 -4.95 2.52 -8.90
CA GLY A 197 -5.30 2.52 -10.32
C GLY A 197 -6.58 1.78 -10.67
N ALA A 198 -7.00 0.81 -9.84
CA ALA A 198 -8.26 0.09 -10.00
C ALA A 198 -9.49 1.01 -10.14
N TRP A 199 -9.46 2.20 -9.53
CA TRP A 199 -10.56 3.16 -9.54
C TRP A 199 -10.49 4.15 -10.70
N ILE A 200 -9.35 4.28 -11.37
CA ILE A 200 -9.10 5.31 -12.39
C ILE A 200 -10.10 5.27 -13.55
N PRO A 201 -10.43 4.10 -14.13
CA PRO A 201 -11.44 4.04 -15.18
C PRO A 201 -12.80 4.56 -14.75
N ASN A 202 -13.19 4.32 -13.48
CA ASN A 202 -14.42 4.87 -12.92
C ASN A 202 -14.42 6.41 -12.89
N LEU A 203 -13.29 7.02 -12.53
CA LEU A 203 -13.15 8.47 -12.49
C LEU A 203 -13.23 9.11 -13.85
N SER A 204 -12.60 8.48 -14.84
CA SER A 204 -12.59 8.96 -16.22
C SER A 204 -13.88 8.62 -16.98
N GLY A 205 -14.81 7.89 -16.37
CA GLY A 205 -16.02 7.39 -17.05
C GLY A 205 -15.72 6.32 -18.08
N GLU A 206 -14.55 5.69 -18.04
CA GLU A 206 -14.16 4.63 -18.94
C GLU A 206 -14.98 3.36 -18.69
N LYS A 207 -15.32 2.67 -19.76
CA LYS A 207 -15.99 1.36 -19.69
C LYS A 207 -15.01 0.21 -19.77
N ASP A 208 -13.85 0.44 -20.38
CA ASP A 208 -12.78 -0.54 -20.53
C ASP A 208 -11.78 -0.46 -19.37
N PHE A 209 -11.61 -1.57 -18.67
CA PHE A 209 -10.68 -1.76 -17.56
C PHE A 209 -9.48 -2.63 -17.96
N SER A 210 -9.43 -3.08 -19.19
CA SER A 210 -8.41 -4.04 -19.67
C SER A 210 -6.99 -3.48 -19.55
N TRP A 211 -6.81 -2.19 -19.81
CA TRP A 211 -5.49 -1.57 -19.71
C TRP A 211 -4.92 -1.60 -18.28
N VAL A 212 -5.75 -1.39 -17.25
CA VAL A 212 -5.33 -1.51 -15.83
C VAL A 212 -4.91 -2.95 -15.53
N LYS A 213 -5.71 -3.93 -15.98
CA LYS A 213 -5.37 -5.35 -15.82
C LYS A 213 -4.04 -5.69 -16.48
N ASN A 214 -3.84 -5.23 -17.72
CA ASN A 214 -2.61 -5.48 -18.46
C ASN A 214 -1.38 -4.89 -17.76
N VAL A 215 -1.50 -3.69 -17.20
CA VAL A 215 -0.42 -3.04 -16.42
C VAL A 215 -0.10 -3.86 -15.16
N VAL A 216 -1.11 -4.32 -14.40
CA VAL A 216 -0.88 -5.14 -13.22
C VAL A 216 -0.28 -6.50 -13.59
N HIS A 217 -0.78 -7.15 -14.66
CA HIS A 217 -0.21 -8.40 -15.18
C HIS A 217 1.28 -8.22 -15.53
N ARG A 218 1.61 -7.17 -16.29
CA ARG A 218 2.99 -6.86 -16.69
C ARG A 218 3.89 -6.56 -15.49
N THR A 219 3.37 -5.85 -14.49
CA THR A 219 4.11 -5.51 -13.26
C THR A 219 4.48 -6.75 -12.45
N LEU A 220 3.60 -7.76 -12.41
CA LEU A 220 3.78 -8.98 -11.61
C LEU A 220 4.21 -10.20 -12.46
N ASP A 221 4.51 -9.98 -13.74
CA ASP A 221 4.93 -11.06 -14.64
C ASP A 221 6.22 -11.74 -14.15
N GLY A 222 6.25 -13.07 -14.19
CA GLY A 222 7.38 -13.88 -13.77
C GLY A 222 7.56 -14.00 -12.24
N VAL A 223 6.72 -13.40 -11.41
CA VAL A 223 6.79 -13.47 -9.93
C VAL A 223 6.09 -14.72 -9.39
N GLY A 224 5.09 -15.22 -10.11
CA GLY A 224 4.27 -16.37 -9.68
C GLY A 224 5.10 -17.60 -9.33
N GLY A 225 4.77 -18.25 -8.20
CA GLY A 225 5.49 -19.43 -7.69
C GLY A 225 6.74 -19.12 -6.86
N ALA A 226 7.36 -17.96 -7.00
CA ALA A 226 8.53 -17.55 -6.22
C ALA A 226 8.16 -16.75 -4.96
N ALA A 227 7.10 -15.94 -5.05
CA ALA A 227 6.53 -15.16 -3.95
C ALA A 227 5.00 -15.09 -4.04
N ALA A 228 4.35 -14.94 -2.90
CA ALA A 228 2.94 -14.59 -2.83
C ALA A 228 2.76 -13.13 -3.27
N THR A 229 1.87 -12.90 -4.23
CA THR A 229 1.55 -11.57 -4.75
C THR A 229 0.22 -11.09 -4.23
N SER A 230 0.15 -9.83 -3.83
CA SER A 230 -1.09 -9.19 -3.43
C SER A 230 -1.22 -7.81 -4.07
N TRP A 231 -2.46 -7.36 -4.25
CA TRP A 231 -2.77 -6.04 -4.78
C TRP A 231 -3.68 -5.28 -3.82
N HIS A 232 -3.16 -4.17 -3.31
CA HIS A 232 -3.93 -3.25 -2.49
C HIS A 232 -4.46 -2.10 -3.34
N PHE A 233 -5.78 -1.95 -3.36
CA PHE A 233 -6.47 -0.77 -3.84
C PHE A 233 -7.59 -0.40 -2.87
N CYS A 234 -7.37 0.65 -2.12
CA CYS A 234 -8.29 1.07 -1.06
C CYS A 234 -9.37 2.04 -1.55
N LEU A 235 -10.35 2.27 -0.70
CA LEU A 235 -11.43 3.26 -0.93
C LEU A 235 -10.96 4.71 -0.68
N GLY A 236 -9.66 4.88 -0.45
CA GLY A 236 -9.03 6.15 -0.15
C GLY A 236 -9.00 6.44 1.35
N ASN A 237 -7.78 6.67 1.85
CA ASN A 237 -7.53 7.04 3.24
C ASN A 237 -6.90 8.43 3.29
N VAL A 238 -7.72 9.46 3.13
CA VAL A 238 -7.29 10.85 3.27
C VAL A 238 -7.98 11.43 4.49
N TRP A 239 -7.27 11.48 5.63
CA TRP A 239 -7.70 12.14 6.88
C TRP A 239 -9.20 12.02 7.20
N GLY A 240 -9.69 10.79 7.29
CA GLY A 240 -11.08 10.52 7.61
C GLY A 240 -12.08 10.81 6.48
N ASN A 241 -11.63 11.28 5.32
CA ASN A 241 -12.48 11.47 4.15
C ASN A 241 -12.27 10.35 3.13
N PRO A 242 -13.25 9.45 2.93
CA PRO A 242 -13.23 8.60 1.75
C PRO A 242 -13.22 9.50 0.52
N MET A 243 -12.49 9.12 -0.52
CA MET A 243 -12.52 9.83 -1.81
C MET A 243 -13.92 9.70 -2.42
N LYS A 244 -14.84 10.53 -1.94
CA LYS A 244 -16.25 10.53 -2.36
C LYS A 244 -16.33 10.72 -3.87
N GLY A 245 -17.11 9.89 -4.54
CA GLY A 245 -17.26 9.89 -6.01
C GLY A 245 -16.35 8.89 -6.70
N MET A 246 -15.07 8.82 -6.40
CA MET A 246 -14.14 7.83 -6.96
C MET A 246 -14.54 6.40 -6.58
N THR A 247 -14.91 6.22 -5.33
CA THR A 247 -15.23 4.93 -4.72
C THR A 247 -16.74 4.70 -4.53
N ALA A 248 -17.58 5.48 -5.23
CA ALA A 248 -19.03 5.31 -5.15
C ALA A 248 -19.46 3.89 -5.54
N GLY A 249 -20.29 3.27 -4.71
CA GLY A 249 -20.72 1.87 -4.87
C GLY A 249 -19.75 0.83 -4.31
N GLY A 250 -18.61 1.25 -3.76
CA GLY A 250 -17.67 0.38 -3.05
C GLY A 250 -17.13 -0.79 -3.88
N TYR A 251 -16.61 -1.79 -3.20
CA TYR A 251 -16.06 -2.99 -3.82
C TYR A 251 -17.04 -3.82 -4.66
N PRO A 252 -18.34 -3.94 -4.33
CA PRO A 252 -19.28 -4.66 -5.20
C PRO A 252 -19.31 -4.14 -6.64
N ARG A 253 -19.03 -2.86 -6.85
CA ARG A 253 -19.01 -2.25 -8.17
C ARG A 253 -17.71 -2.52 -8.95
N ILE A 254 -16.59 -2.60 -8.27
CA ILE A 254 -15.27 -2.59 -8.93
C ILE A 254 -14.55 -3.94 -8.88
N LEU A 255 -14.55 -4.63 -7.74
CA LEU A 255 -13.75 -5.82 -7.51
C LEU A 255 -14.03 -6.96 -8.51
N PRO A 256 -15.30 -7.27 -8.89
CA PRO A 256 -15.57 -8.34 -9.86
C PRO A 256 -14.91 -8.11 -11.23
N ARG A 257 -14.61 -6.87 -11.59
CA ARG A 257 -13.93 -6.53 -12.84
C ARG A 257 -12.47 -6.99 -12.87
N TYR A 258 -11.89 -7.28 -11.70
CA TYR A 258 -10.48 -7.65 -11.52
C TYR A 258 -10.27 -9.07 -11.02
N PHE A 259 -11.31 -9.88 -10.93
CA PHE A 259 -11.19 -11.27 -10.46
C PHE A 259 -10.25 -12.13 -11.31
N ASP A 260 -10.09 -11.81 -12.57
CA ASP A 260 -9.21 -12.49 -13.53
C ASP A 260 -7.76 -11.98 -13.53
N VAL A 261 -7.42 -10.96 -12.75
CA VAL A 261 -6.04 -10.44 -12.68
C VAL A 261 -5.11 -11.46 -12.04
N ASN A 262 -3.89 -11.60 -12.58
CA ASN A 262 -2.88 -12.52 -12.09
C ASN A 262 -2.23 -12.03 -10.78
N VAL A 263 -3.01 -12.02 -9.72
CA VAL A 263 -2.59 -11.73 -8.35
C VAL A 263 -3.18 -12.79 -7.43
N GLY A 264 -2.41 -13.26 -6.45
CA GLY A 264 -2.86 -14.32 -5.52
C GLY A 264 -3.84 -13.81 -4.46
N GLN A 265 -3.73 -12.53 -4.09
CA GLN A 265 -4.51 -11.95 -2.99
C GLN A 265 -4.93 -10.52 -3.30
N PHE A 266 -6.17 -10.17 -2.98
CA PHE A 266 -6.62 -8.78 -2.90
C PHE A 266 -6.50 -8.26 -1.46
N VAL A 267 -6.09 -6.98 -1.29
CA VAL A 267 -5.98 -6.33 0.02
C VAL A 267 -6.95 -5.17 0.04
N LEU A 268 -7.99 -5.26 0.87
CA LEU A 268 -9.19 -4.44 0.78
C LEU A 268 -9.58 -3.86 2.14
N ASP A 269 -9.93 -2.58 2.18
CA ASP A 269 -10.38 -1.87 3.38
C ASP A 269 -11.91 -1.96 3.55
N PHE A 270 -12.36 -2.48 4.69
CA PHE A 270 -13.78 -2.61 5.02
C PHE A 270 -14.15 -2.01 6.37
N ALA A 271 -13.20 -1.92 7.32
CA ALA A 271 -13.51 -1.46 8.67
C ALA A 271 -14.04 -0.03 8.70
N CYS A 272 -13.52 0.82 7.86
CA CYS A 272 -13.92 2.22 7.72
C CYS A 272 -15.38 2.44 7.28
N ARG A 273 -16.04 1.39 6.80
CA ARG A 273 -17.45 1.36 6.38
C ARG A 273 -18.24 0.30 7.12
N GLU A 274 -17.80 -0.09 8.32
CA GLU A 274 -18.46 -1.09 9.16
C GLU A 274 -18.77 -2.40 8.42
N MET A 275 -17.86 -2.80 7.52
CA MET A 275 -17.89 -4.01 6.68
C MET A 275 -18.94 -3.95 5.54
N GLU A 276 -19.45 -2.77 5.18
CA GLU A 276 -20.38 -2.61 4.03
C GLU A 276 -19.73 -3.16 2.74
N GLY A 277 -20.49 -3.98 2.01
CA GLY A 277 -20.08 -4.56 0.73
C GLY A 277 -19.16 -5.80 0.84
N VAL A 278 -18.96 -6.32 2.05
CA VAL A 278 -18.14 -7.53 2.29
C VAL A 278 -18.71 -8.76 1.56
N GLU A 279 -19.99 -8.75 1.22
CA GLU A 279 -20.69 -9.82 0.49
C GLU A 279 -20.08 -10.11 -0.88
N VAL A 280 -19.39 -9.16 -1.48
CA VAL A 280 -18.70 -9.34 -2.77
C VAL A 280 -17.64 -10.45 -2.71
N LEU A 281 -17.14 -10.77 -1.52
CA LEU A 281 -16.16 -11.83 -1.31
C LEU A 281 -16.70 -13.24 -1.56
N ARG A 282 -18.03 -13.43 -1.61
CA ARG A 282 -18.66 -14.72 -2.01
C ARG A 282 -18.31 -15.10 -3.44
N ASP A 283 -18.16 -14.09 -4.29
CA ASP A 283 -17.89 -14.28 -5.71
C ASP A 283 -16.39 -14.33 -6.03
N LEU A 284 -15.52 -14.20 -5.00
CA LEU A 284 -14.07 -14.26 -5.18
C LEU A 284 -13.66 -15.65 -5.68
N PRO A 285 -12.95 -15.76 -6.83
CA PRO A 285 -12.47 -17.04 -7.35
C PRO A 285 -11.76 -17.88 -6.29
N ARG A 286 -11.99 -19.20 -6.31
CA ARG A 286 -11.54 -20.10 -5.23
C ARG A 286 -10.04 -20.14 -5.03
N GLU A 287 -9.27 -19.93 -6.09
CA GLU A 287 -7.81 -19.88 -6.09
C GLU A 287 -7.25 -18.58 -5.50
N LYS A 288 -8.09 -17.58 -5.26
CA LYS A 288 -7.67 -16.30 -4.70
C LYS A 288 -7.98 -16.19 -3.22
N THR A 289 -7.14 -15.43 -2.53
CA THR A 289 -7.29 -15.08 -1.13
C THR A 289 -7.58 -13.58 -0.97
N VAL A 290 -7.96 -13.17 0.22
CA VAL A 290 -8.18 -11.77 0.55
C VAL A 290 -7.51 -11.41 1.87
N ALA A 291 -6.84 -10.26 1.91
CA ALA A 291 -6.46 -9.59 3.14
C ALA A 291 -7.52 -8.51 3.44
N VAL A 292 -8.26 -8.73 4.52
CA VAL A 292 -9.40 -7.88 4.89
C VAL A 292 -8.99 -6.88 5.96
N GLY A 293 -9.18 -5.60 5.68
CA GLY A 293 -9.06 -4.53 6.65
C GLY A 293 -10.18 -4.62 7.69
N VAL A 294 -9.80 -4.86 8.94
CA VAL A 294 -10.70 -4.94 10.10
C VAL A 294 -10.38 -3.88 11.16
N ILE A 295 -9.38 -3.05 10.89
CA ILE A 295 -8.98 -1.88 11.69
C ILE A 295 -9.12 -0.62 10.85
N ASP A 296 -9.96 0.31 11.30
CA ASP A 296 -10.10 1.64 10.70
C ASP A 296 -8.91 2.53 11.05
N VAL A 297 -8.14 2.95 10.05
CA VAL A 297 -6.96 3.80 10.21
C VAL A 297 -7.27 5.30 10.08
N ARG A 298 -8.54 5.67 9.84
CA ARG A 298 -9.00 7.05 9.72
C ARG A 298 -9.49 7.65 11.03
N SER A 299 -9.65 6.80 12.05
CA SER A 299 -10.09 7.19 13.38
C SER A 299 -8.97 7.03 14.39
N LEU A 300 -8.87 7.97 15.35
CA LEU A 300 -7.99 7.85 16.52
C LEU A 300 -8.54 6.86 17.56
N GLN A 301 -9.79 6.47 17.45
CA GLN A 301 -10.38 5.48 18.35
C GLN A 301 -9.71 4.12 18.12
N VAL A 302 -9.21 3.53 19.18
CA VAL A 302 -8.73 2.15 19.18
C VAL A 302 -9.93 1.23 19.34
N GLU A 303 -10.13 0.34 18.41
CA GLU A 303 -11.20 -0.66 18.47
C GLU A 303 -10.99 -1.63 19.64
N ALA A 304 -12.05 -2.01 20.35
CA ALA A 304 -11.98 -3.12 21.28
C ALA A 304 -11.76 -4.45 20.51
N PRO A 305 -11.01 -5.42 21.07
CA PRO A 305 -10.80 -6.72 20.43
C PRO A 305 -12.10 -7.43 20.03
N GLU A 306 -13.17 -7.25 20.80
CA GLU A 306 -14.49 -7.82 20.54
C GLU A 306 -15.12 -7.20 19.29
N GLN A 307 -14.95 -5.90 19.05
CA GLN A 307 -15.40 -5.24 17.81
C GLN A 307 -14.65 -5.76 16.59
N VAL A 308 -13.35 -5.97 16.72
CA VAL A 308 -12.53 -6.58 15.67
C VAL A 308 -13.00 -8.02 15.40
N ALA A 309 -13.23 -8.81 16.44
CA ALA A 309 -13.74 -10.17 16.32
C ALA A 309 -15.11 -10.20 15.63
N GLU A 310 -16.01 -9.25 15.92
CA GLU A 310 -17.29 -9.13 15.23
C GLU A 310 -17.13 -8.86 13.73
N ARG A 311 -16.21 -7.92 13.35
CA ARG A 311 -15.88 -7.67 11.94
C ARG A 311 -15.35 -8.93 11.26
N ILE A 312 -14.47 -9.68 11.91
CA ILE A 312 -13.94 -10.94 11.40
C ILE A 312 -15.06 -11.96 11.17
N ARG A 313 -16.01 -12.12 12.11
CA ARG A 313 -17.16 -13.03 11.93
C ARG A 313 -18.02 -12.64 10.73
N LYS A 314 -18.22 -11.33 10.45
CA LYS A 314 -18.92 -10.87 9.24
C LYS A 314 -18.19 -11.32 7.97
N VAL A 315 -16.86 -11.29 7.97
CA VAL A 315 -16.05 -11.81 6.84
C VAL A 315 -16.25 -13.30 6.69
N LEU A 316 -16.14 -14.06 7.78
CA LEU A 316 -16.24 -15.53 7.76
C LEU A 316 -17.65 -16.03 7.45
N ALA A 317 -18.67 -15.18 7.51
CA ALA A 317 -20.00 -15.50 7.02
C ALA A 317 -20.11 -15.57 5.48
N VAL A 318 -19.08 -15.11 4.76
CA VAL A 318 -19.08 -14.98 3.30
C VAL A 318 -17.90 -15.67 2.60
N ILE A 319 -16.82 -15.98 3.31
CA ILE A 319 -15.62 -16.63 2.76
C ILE A 319 -14.95 -17.53 3.81
N GLU A 320 -14.32 -18.60 3.35
CA GLU A 320 -13.65 -19.60 4.20
C GLU A 320 -12.44 -19.01 4.93
N PRO A 321 -12.19 -19.37 6.21
CA PRO A 321 -11.10 -18.79 7.02
C PRO A 321 -9.70 -19.03 6.45
N GLU A 322 -9.48 -20.11 5.70
CA GLU A 322 -8.22 -20.44 5.06
C GLU A 322 -7.82 -19.46 3.96
N ARG A 323 -8.80 -18.73 3.44
CA ARG A 323 -8.63 -17.74 2.37
C ARG A 323 -8.49 -16.32 2.89
N VAL A 324 -8.52 -16.11 4.21
CA VAL A 324 -8.54 -14.79 4.84
C VAL A 324 -7.22 -14.49 5.56
N THR A 325 -6.63 -13.35 5.26
CA THR A 325 -5.61 -12.67 6.06
C THR A 325 -6.27 -11.44 6.69
N LEU A 326 -5.91 -11.10 7.91
CA LEU A 326 -6.42 -9.92 8.61
C LEU A 326 -5.40 -8.78 8.56
N THR A 327 -5.87 -7.58 8.22
CA THR A 327 -5.00 -6.43 8.07
C THR A 327 -5.66 -5.13 8.56
N THR A 328 -4.90 -4.03 8.54
CA THR A 328 -5.44 -2.68 8.66
C THR A 328 -6.10 -2.26 7.34
N ASP A 329 -7.02 -1.31 7.38
CA ASP A 329 -7.69 -0.80 6.16
C ASP A 329 -6.68 -0.21 5.16
N CYS A 330 -5.71 0.53 5.66
CA CYS A 330 -4.67 1.17 4.88
C CYS A 330 -3.39 1.33 5.73
N GLY A 331 -2.39 2.05 5.22
CA GLY A 331 -1.24 2.46 5.99
C GLY A 331 -1.62 3.38 7.17
N MET A 332 -0.84 3.33 8.23
CA MET A 332 -1.11 4.03 9.50
C MET A 332 -0.20 5.24 9.74
N LYS A 333 0.59 5.66 8.76
CA LYS A 333 1.59 6.75 8.89
C LYS A 333 1.05 8.00 9.60
N GLN A 334 -0.21 8.34 9.36
CA GLN A 334 -0.86 9.55 9.85
C GLN A 334 -1.33 9.48 11.30
N LEU A 335 -1.38 8.28 11.88
CA LEU A 335 -1.79 8.09 13.26
C LEU A 335 -0.65 8.45 14.24
N PRO A 336 -0.97 8.90 15.46
CA PRO A 336 0.00 8.89 16.55
C PRO A 336 0.51 7.46 16.79
N ARG A 337 1.82 7.28 16.96
CA ARG A 337 2.44 5.96 17.12
C ARG A 337 1.81 5.12 18.24
N PRO A 338 1.51 5.67 19.47
CA PRO A 338 0.80 4.89 20.48
C PRO A 338 -0.56 4.38 20.03
N CYS A 339 -1.33 5.20 19.28
CA CYS A 339 -2.61 4.79 18.71
C CYS A 339 -2.42 3.66 17.69
N GLY A 340 -1.47 3.79 16.77
CA GLY A 340 -1.14 2.75 15.79
C GLY A 340 -0.76 1.42 16.45
N PHE A 341 0.08 1.47 17.51
CA PHE A 341 0.47 0.30 18.27
C PHE A 341 -0.72 -0.41 18.93
N GLU A 342 -1.58 0.32 19.63
CA GLU A 342 -2.76 -0.26 20.28
C GLU A 342 -3.78 -0.82 19.26
N LYS A 343 -3.92 -0.20 18.09
CA LYS A 343 -4.74 -0.73 16.99
C LYS A 343 -4.21 -2.09 16.49
N LEU A 344 -2.89 -2.25 16.33
CA LEU A 344 -2.31 -3.54 15.98
C LEU A 344 -2.50 -4.59 17.06
N ARG A 345 -2.39 -4.22 18.34
CA ARG A 345 -2.70 -5.12 19.45
C ARG A 345 -4.17 -5.56 19.43
N SER A 346 -5.07 -4.64 19.14
CA SER A 346 -6.49 -4.93 19.01
C SER A 346 -6.78 -5.89 17.83
N LEU A 347 -6.10 -5.68 16.69
CA LEU A 347 -6.17 -6.60 15.55
C LEU A 347 -5.81 -8.03 15.96
N VAL A 348 -4.65 -8.21 16.60
CA VAL A 348 -4.15 -9.53 17.01
C VAL A 348 -5.07 -10.18 18.02
N ARG A 349 -5.50 -9.44 19.06
CA ARG A 349 -6.42 -9.96 20.08
C ARG A 349 -7.78 -10.35 19.51
N GLY A 350 -8.33 -9.55 18.59
CA GLY A 350 -9.56 -9.88 17.88
C GLY A 350 -9.41 -11.15 17.03
N ALA A 351 -8.29 -11.31 16.35
CA ALA A 351 -7.97 -12.53 15.62
C ALA A 351 -7.87 -13.76 16.55
N GLU A 352 -7.24 -13.61 17.71
CA GLU A 352 -7.11 -14.68 18.72
C GLU A 352 -8.47 -15.13 19.28
N ILE A 353 -9.43 -14.22 19.45
CA ILE A 353 -10.78 -14.56 19.87
C ILE A 353 -11.40 -15.50 18.85
N VAL A 354 -11.39 -15.11 17.57
CA VAL A 354 -12.02 -15.92 16.51
C VAL A 354 -11.25 -17.21 16.22
N ARG A 355 -9.91 -17.19 16.26
CA ARG A 355 -9.09 -18.42 16.13
C ARG A 355 -9.45 -19.46 17.18
N ARG A 356 -9.73 -19.04 18.44
CA ARG A 356 -10.18 -19.95 19.50
C ARG A 356 -11.57 -20.53 19.21
N GLU A 357 -12.47 -19.74 18.70
CA GLU A 357 -13.81 -20.19 18.30
C GLU A 357 -13.75 -21.25 17.20
N LEU A 358 -12.90 -21.04 16.19
CA LEU A 358 -12.71 -21.99 15.09
C LEU A 358 -12.02 -23.30 15.51
N ASN A 359 -11.21 -23.30 16.56
CA ASN A 359 -10.50 -24.51 17.04
C ASN A 359 -11.31 -25.33 18.06
N VAL A 360 -12.43 -24.80 18.53
CA VAL A 360 -13.33 -25.49 19.50
C VAL A 360 -14.50 -26.17 18.77
N GLY A 361 -14.72 -25.86 17.49
CA GLY A 361 -15.68 -26.54 16.60
C GLY A 361 -14.96 -27.57 15.75
#